data_9d006f2b5b7311d2370e553edfb73ec2
#
_entry.id   9d006f2b5b7311d2370e553edfb73ec2
#
_cell.length_a   1.000
_cell.length_b   1.000
_cell.length_c   1.000
_cell.angle_alpha   90.00
_cell.angle_beta   90.00
_cell.angle_gamma   90.00
#
_symmetry.space_group_name_H-M   'P 1'
#
loop_
_entity.id
_entity.type
_entity.pdbx_description
1 polymer ?
#
loop_
_entity_poly.entity_id
_entity_poly.type
_entity_poly.pdbx_seq_one_letter_code
_entity_poly.pdbx_strand_id
1 'polypeptide(L)'
;MSKQNLLTTLLTLVTCLPMFAQTRSVLPQWERMSAPAVILGRYVDLKPGESANMPDIYGNVESLNGSHFPKYASDSIAGTFTITWDICYPLKQEFVHGLSIVLCPGDTVRLDINRAALAEYEAYKKETPDDRISIQKLRELWLKAYHIEGATLNQLLPFRMKGTVLERAYPRELAVAHYRDTFDEWRELCWDEFLSVAKQTDSLNLSPQEWEYQRMVLEQDYLGKLRDYTFTKRIWDLTKDKDSLAMFEQQMTFKDPHASELIYYRDVTGFYACLNNLYDEGWDYLKANGLDDTPLGRWFKELHEAKAVMARVKALQPVSDDEINALAPEFRKQIREVQAQLKQKPAGGKGVRRDLPEGEPQEWLQKIVAEHKGRIVFIDFWATWCGPCKRGMREMESVKDSLTARGYDFIYITNTTSDSYEWTEYIAKHAGDHYIVPKDKQAAMQIPDFEDAIPYYLIYDREGKLVKTICGWPGVEKMMQELEKVE
;
A
#
# COMPACT_ATOMS: atom_id res chain seq x y z
N MET A 1 47.76 -35.50 -36.73
CA MET A 1 47.46 -34.52 -35.66
C MET A 1 46.27 -35.08 -34.89
N SER A 2 46.45 -35.41 -33.65
CA SER A 2 45.66 -36.37 -32.90
C SER A 2 44.37 -35.78 -32.29
N LYS A 3 43.36 -36.65 -32.20
CA LYS A 3 42.03 -36.41 -31.59
C LYS A 3 42.04 -36.13 -30.06
N GLN A 4 43.17 -35.74 -29.49
CA GLN A 4 43.32 -35.54 -28.04
C GLN A 4 43.15 -34.07 -27.57
N ASN A 5 43.07 -33.08 -28.46
CA ASN A 5 42.99 -31.68 -28.09
C ASN A 5 41.58 -31.09 -28.14
N LEU A 6 40.53 -31.92 -28.40
CA LEU A 6 39.15 -31.43 -28.43
C LEU A 6 38.35 -31.76 -27.16
N LEU A 7 38.92 -32.58 -26.23
CA LEU A 7 38.25 -32.98 -25.01
C LEU A 7 38.62 -32.09 -23.78
N THR A 8 39.65 -31.27 -23.90
CA THR A 8 40.16 -30.46 -22.78
C THR A 8 39.54 -29.06 -22.75
N THR A 9 38.89 -28.65 -23.83
CA THR A 9 38.24 -27.30 -23.91
C THR A 9 36.75 -27.34 -23.56
N LEU A 10 36.17 -28.55 -23.43
CA LEU A 10 34.77 -28.71 -23.01
C LEU A 10 34.58 -28.99 -21.50
N LEU A 11 35.66 -29.16 -20.75
CA LEU A 11 35.61 -29.43 -19.31
C LEU A 11 35.86 -28.21 -18.43
N THR A 12 36.11 -27.03 -19.01
CA THR A 12 36.36 -25.80 -18.25
C THR A 12 35.22 -24.80 -18.31
N LEU A 13 34.10 -25.15 -18.95
CA LEU A 13 32.88 -24.30 -19.02
C LEU A 13 31.73 -24.81 -18.14
N VAL A 14 31.95 -25.82 -17.30
CA VAL A 14 30.88 -26.42 -16.45
C VAL A 14 31.11 -26.12 -14.95
N THR A 15 32.09 -25.30 -14.56
CA THR A 15 32.41 -25.09 -13.14
C THR A 15 32.23 -23.65 -12.66
N CYS A 16 31.34 -22.86 -13.29
CA CYS A 16 30.90 -21.57 -12.75
C CYS A 16 29.38 -21.42 -12.79
N LEU A 17 28.64 -22.48 -12.59
CA LEU A 17 27.34 -22.35 -11.95
C LEU A 17 27.67 -22.25 -10.45
N PRO A 18 27.45 -21.12 -9.78
CA PRO A 18 27.50 -21.13 -8.34
C PRO A 18 26.49 -22.17 -7.90
N MET A 19 26.95 -23.11 -7.09
CA MET A 19 26.11 -24.02 -6.35
C MET A 19 25.12 -23.17 -5.52
N PHE A 20 24.03 -22.74 -6.12
CA PHE A 20 22.83 -22.39 -5.38
C PHE A 20 22.18 -23.72 -4.92
N ALA A 21 22.98 -24.53 -4.21
CA ALA A 21 22.42 -25.56 -3.39
C ALA A 21 21.38 -24.90 -2.49
N GLN A 22 20.22 -25.51 -2.38
CA GLN A 22 19.09 -25.21 -1.52
C GLN A 22 19.53 -24.77 -0.08
N THR A 23 20.19 -23.63 0.04
CA THR A 23 20.50 -23.03 1.34
C THR A 23 19.24 -22.36 1.84
N ARG A 24 18.82 -22.78 3.03
CA ARG A 24 17.73 -22.14 3.77
C ARG A 24 18.02 -20.65 3.90
N SER A 25 16.97 -19.82 3.83
CA SER A 25 17.08 -18.38 4.08
C SER A 25 17.74 -18.10 5.43
N VAL A 26 18.64 -17.12 5.46
CA VAL A 26 19.29 -16.60 6.68
C VAL A 26 18.48 -15.46 7.32
N LEU A 27 17.41 -15.00 6.65
CA LEU A 27 16.50 -14.03 7.25
C LEU A 27 15.76 -14.66 8.43
N PRO A 28 15.46 -13.88 9.47
CA PRO A 28 14.75 -14.39 10.63
C PRO A 28 13.36 -14.84 10.23
N GLN A 29 12.88 -15.91 10.86
CA GLN A 29 11.49 -16.33 10.71
C GLN A 29 10.62 -15.39 11.56
N TRP A 30 9.53 -14.91 10.99
CA TRP A 30 8.52 -14.19 11.75
C TRP A 30 7.41 -15.13 12.22
N GLU A 31 6.80 -14.81 13.35
CA GLU A 31 5.67 -15.58 13.86
C GLU A 31 4.40 -15.23 13.07
N ARG A 32 3.71 -16.24 12.53
CA ARG A 32 2.45 -16.10 11.80
C ARG A 32 1.31 -15.81 12.77
N MET A 33 1.10 -14.53 13.07
CA MET A 33 0.10 -14.05 14.01
C MET A 33 -0.50 -12.72 13.54
N SER A 34 -1.64 -12.35 14.07
CA SER A 34 -2.18 -10.99 13.96
C SER A 34 -1.92 -10.25 15.26
N ALA A 35 -1.08 -9.24 15.21
CA ALA A 35 -0.71 -8.41 16.36
C ALA A 35 -0.29 -7.01 15.90
N PRO A 36 -0.44 -5.98 16.76
CA PRO A 36 0.07 -4.66 16.44
C PRO A 36 1.60 -4.67 16.35
N ALA A 37 2.14 -3.97 15.35
CA ALA A 37 3.53 -3.58 15.31
C ALA A 37 3.64 -2.11 15.70
N VAL A 38 4.65 -1.76 16.49
CA VAL A 38 4.79 -0.42 17.09
C VAL A 38 6.18 0.13 16.82
N ILE A 39 6.27 1.39 16.42
CA ILE A 39 7.52 2.16 16.42
C ILE A 39 7.45 3.19 17.54
N LEU A 40 8.44 3.16 18.42
CA LEU A 40 8.72 4.16 19.46
C LEU A 40 9.90 5.00 18.98
N GLY A 41 9.63 6.19 18.44
CA GLY A 41 10.62 7.05 17.85
C GLY A 41 10.99 8.24 18.73
N ARG A 42 12.24 8.70 18.60
CA ARG A 42 12.70 9.95 19.22
C ARG A 42 13.84 10.59 18.45
N TYR A 43 13.97 11.91 18.59
CA TYR A 43 15.14 12.65 18.16
C TYR A 43 16.16 12.75 19.31
N VAL A 44 17.38 12.24 19.08
CA VAL A 44 18.39 12.12 20.12
C VAL A 44 19.27 13.37 20.29
N ASP A 45 19.20 14.30 19.33
CA ASP A 45 19.99 15.55 19.30
C ASP A 45 19.14 16.82 19.47
N LEU A 46 17.92 16.68 19.99
CA LEU A 46 17.02 17.82 20.24
C LEU A 46 17.55 18.63 21.45
N LYS A 47 17.80 19.92 21.24
CA LYS A 47 18.27 20.81 22.29
C LYS A 47 17.12 21.40 23.10
N PRO A 48 17.36 21.80 24.36
CA PRO A 48 16.34 22.49 25.16
C PRO A 48 15.77 23.74 24.43
N GLY A 49 14.43 23.78 24.30
CA GLY A 49 13.73 24.85 23.59
C GLY A 49 13.55 24.63 22.07
N GLU A 50 14.11 23.56 21.52
CA GLU A 50 13.79 23.11 20.15
C GLU A 50 12.57 22.22 20.14
N SER A 51 11.93 22.10 18.98
CA SER A 51 10.85 21.14 18.73
C SER A 51 11.09 20.40 17.41
N ALA A 52 10.57 19.18 17.30
CA ALA A 52 10.61 18.41 16.07
C ALA A 52 9.33 17.61 15.91
N ASN A 53 8.74 17.67 14.74
CA ASN A 53 7.58 16.84 14.39
C ASN A 53 8.03 15.43 14.02
N MET A 54 7.10 14.48 14.17
CA MET A 54 7.29 13.13 13.65
C MET A 54 7.68 13.18 12.17
N PRO A 55 8.63 12.34 11.70
CA PRO A 55 8.95 12.27 10.29
C PRO A 55 7.73 11.84 9.47
N ASP A 56 7.56 12.45 8.30
CA ASP A 56 6.49 12.07 7.39
C ASP A 56 6.68 10.61 6.94
N ILE A 57 5.58 9.90 6.83
CA ILE A 57 5.53 8.53 6.33
C ILE A 57 4.89 8.51 4.95
N TYR A 58 5.44 7.69 4.06
CA TYR A 58 4.91 7.55 2.71
C TYR A 58 3.79 6.51 2.66
N GLY A 59 2.67 6.94 2.08
CA GLY A 59 1.61 6.09 1.59
C GLY A 59 0.74 5.42 2.65
N ASN A 60 -0.25 4.77 2.14
CA ASN A 60 -1.11 3.86 2.87
C ASN A 60 -0.42 2.50 3.00
N VAL A 61 -0.75 1.81 4.05
CA VAL A 61 -0.35 0.42 4.24
C VAL A 61 -1.42 -0.48 3.69
N GLU A 62 -1.05 -1.35 2.76
CA GLU A 62 -1.91 -2.43 2.34
C GLU A 62 -1.95 -3.54 3.40
N SER A 63 -3.13 -3.98 3.75
CA SER A 63 -3.35 -5.09 4.67
C SER A 63 -4.45 -6.01 4.14
N LEU A 64 -4.73 -7.09 4.84
CA LEU A 64 -5.86 -7.95 4.52
C LEU A 64 -7.20 -7.18 4.54
N ASN A 65 -7.31 -6.17 5.38
CA ASN A 65 -8.49 -5.31 5.50
C ASN A 65 -8.54 -4.17 4.46
N GLY A 66 -7.54 -4.00 3.64
CA GLY A 66 -7.40 -2.94 2.64
C GLY A 66 -6.36 -1.91 3.05
N SER A 67 -6.38 -0.79 2.34
CA SER A 67 -5.44 0.32 2.52
C SER A 67 -5.82 1.17 3.72
N HIS A 68 -4.92 1.36 4.66
CA HIS A 68 -5.15 2.20 5.85
C HIS A 68 -3.91 2.97 6.29
N PHE A 69 -4.12 4.07 7.01
CA PHE A 69 -3.05 4.80 7.66
C PHE A 69 -2.76 4.22 9.04
N PRO A 70 -1.49 4.22 9.49
CA PRO A 70 -1.17 3.85 10.86
C PRO A 70 -1.77 4.86 11.86
N LYS A 71 -2.01 4.39 13.07
CA LYS A 71 -2.32 5.26 14.21
C LYS A 71 -1.02 5.89 14.72
N TYR A 72 -1.01 7.18 14.98
CA TYR A 72 0.18 7.85 15.51
C TYR A 72 -0.14 8.88 16.60
N ALA A 73 0.81 9.06 17.49
CA ALA A 73 0.84 10.11 18.50
C ALA A 73 2.25 10.70 18.55
N SER A 74 2.36 12.01 18.77
CA SER A 74 3.66 12.69 18.85
C SER A 74 3.66 13.80 19.89
N ASP A 75 4.82 14.02 20.50
CA ASP A 75 5.14 15.19 21.33
C ASP A 75 6.33 15.92 20.68
N SER A 76 6.06 17.04 20.05
CA SER A 76 7.08 17.80 19.32
C SER A 76 8.10 18.48 20.25
N ILE A 77 7.73 18.74 21.50
CA ILE A 77 8.63 19.37 22.50
C ILE A 77 9.57 18.32 23.07
N ALA A 78 9.05 17.14 23.39
CA ALA A 78 9.87 16.01 23.81
C ALA A 78 10.62 15.36 22.63
N GLY A 79 10.24 15.68 21.40
CA GLY A 79 10.79 15.09 20.19
C GLY A 79 10.54 13.58 20.09
N THR A 80 9.41 13.10 20.62
CA THR A 80 9.04 11.69 20.64
C THR A 80 7.79 11.42 19.82
N PHE A 81 7.68 10.20 19.28
CA PHE A 81 6.49 9.76 18.58
C PHE A 81 6.26 8.25 18.70
N THR A 82 5.01 7.85 18.54
CA THR A 82 4.60 6.44 18.49
C THR A 82 3.77 6.24 17.23
N ILE A 83 4.05 5.15 16.50
CA ILE A 83 3.28 4.76 15.32
C ILE A 83 2.90 3.29 15.49
N THR A 84 1.64 2.96 15.22
CA THR A 84 1.09 1.61 15.41
C THR A 84 0.35 1.13 14.17
N TRP A 85 0.61 -0.11 13.77
CA TRP A 85 -0.06 -0.83 12.69
C TRP A 85 -0.66 -2.12 13.23
N ASP A 86 -1.92 -2.39 12.89
CA ASP A 86 -2.56 -3.69 13.14
C ASP A 86 -2.33 -4.57 11.91
N ILE A 87 -1.36 -5.49 11.97
CA ILE A 87 -0.91 -6.30 10.85
C ILE A 87 -0.94 -7.80 11.16
N CYS A 88 -1.04 -8.62 10.11
CA CYS A 88 -1.02 -10.09 10.21
C CYS A 88 0.05 -10.73 9.32
N TYR A 89 0.90 -9.93 8.72
CA TYR A 89 2.09 -10.32 7.95
C TYR A 89 3.09 -9.18 7.91
N PRO A 90 4.35 -9.43 7.53
CA PRO A 90 5.37 -8.39 7.49
C PRO A 90 4.97 -7.22 6.59
N LEU A 91 5.30 -6.02 7.04
CA LEU A 91 5.01 -4.76 6.39
C LEU A 91 6.29 -3.96 6.22
N LYS A 92 6.52 -3.40 5.03
CA LYS A 92 7.57 -2.39 4.82
C LYS A 92 6.97 -1.00 4.92
N GLN A 93 7.41 -0.24 5.92
CA GLN A 93 7.06 1.17 6.06
C GLN A 93 8.20 2.05 5.57
N GLU A 94 7.89 2.96 4.67
CA GLU A 94 8.82 3.96 4.18
C GLU A 94 8.55 5.32 4.83
N PHE A 95 9.63 6.00 5.20
CA PHE A 95 9.64 7.34 5.74
C PHE A 95 10.35 8.29 4.76
N VAL A 96 10.10 9.59 4.91
CA VAL A 96 10.88 10.62 4.24
C VAL A 96 12.37 10.44 4.57
N HIS A 97 13.24 10.86 3.69
CA HIS A 97 14.71 10.72 3.80
C HIS A 97 15.25 9.29 3.64
N GLY A 98 14.49 8.40 3.01
CA GLY A 98 14.98 7.07 2.62
C GLY A 98 15.09 6.07 3.77
N LEU A 99 14.47 6.35 4.92
CA LEU A 99 14.31 5.37 5.98
C LEU A 99 13.22 4.38 5.60
N SER A 100 13.54 3.10 5.69
CA SER A 100 12.60 2.01 5.42
C SER A 100 12.73 0.96 6.53
N ILE A 101 11.62 0.62 7.18
CA ILE A 101 11.58 -0.37 8.26
C ILE A 101 10.65 -1.50 7.87
N VAL A 102 11.12 -2.73 7.97
CA VAL A 102 10.27 -3.92 7.87
C VAL A 102 9.79 -4.28 9.26
N LEU A 103 8.48 -4.27 9.43
CA LEU A 103 7.78 -4.59 10.66
C LEU A 103 7.12 -5.95 10.55
N CYS A 104 7.32 -6.81 11.54
CA CYS A 104 6.57 -8.04 11.69
C CYS A 104 5.45 -7.88 12.72
N PRO A 105 4.39 -8.69 12.67
CA PRO A 105 3.36 -8.70 13.71
C PRO A 105 3.98 -8.91 15.09
N GLY A 106 3.66 -8.02 16.04
CA GLY A 106 4.19 -8.05 17.40
C GLY A 106 5.51 -7.30 17.63
N ASP A 107 6.16 -6.78 16.59
CA ASP A 107 7.37 -5.98 16.73
C ASP A 107 7.12 -4.73 17.57
N THR A 108 8.07 -4.41 18.46
CA THR A 108 8.16 -3.12 19.13
C THR A 108 9.54 -2.54 18.82
N VAL A 109 9.58 -1.66 17.85
CA VAL A 109 10.81 -1.06 17.30
C VAL A 109 11.11 0.26 18.00
N ARG A 110 12.34 0.42 18.49
CA ARG A 110 12.87 1.70 18.94
C ARG A 110 13.63 2.36 17.79
N LEU A 111 13.28 3.58 17.48
CA LEU A 111 13.88 4.36 16.41
C LEU A 111 14.47 5.65 16.97
N ASP A 112 15.79 5.72 17.07
CA ASP A 112 16.51 6.95 17.40
C ASP A 112 16.94 7.67 16.12
N ILE A 113 16.64 8.96 16.01
CA ILE A 113 16.98 9.81 14.86
C ILE A 113 17.92 10.93 15.31
N ASN A 114 19.10 11.01 14.69
CA ASN A 114 20.01 12.13 14.83
C ASN A 114 19.85 13.08 13.64
N ARG A 115 19.24 14.26 13.87
CA ARG A 115 18.92 15.23 12.81
C ARG A 115 20.16 15.83 12.15
N ALA A 116 21.21 16.07 12.94
CA ALA A 116 22.45 16.64 12.42
C ALA A 116 23.13 15.63 11.46
N ALA A 117 23.21 14.36 11.85
CA ALA A 117 23.72 13.30 10.98
C ALA A 117 22.84 13.04 9.76
N LEU A 118 21.52 13.17 9.91
CA LEU A 118 20.58 13.08 8.79
C LEU A 118 20.78 14.22 7.78
N ALA A 119 20.99 15.43 8.25
CA ALA A 119 21.32 16.57 7.38
C ALA A 119 22.64 16.36 6.61
N GLU A 120 23.65 15.74 7.24
CA GLU A 120 24.91 15.37 6.59
C GLU A 120 24.70 14.29 5.49
N TYR A 121 23.86 13.28 5.77
CA TYR A 121 23.46 12.26 4.81
C TYR A 121 22.76 12.87 3.58
N GLU A 122 21.76 13.73 3.81
CA GLU A 122 21.00 14.37 2.74
C GLU A 122 21.86 15.35 1.92
N ALA A 123 22.75 16.11 2.58
CA ALA A 123 23.71 16.97 1.90
C ALA A 123 24.63 16.16 0.98
N TYR A 124 25.18 15.05 1.48
CA TYR A 124 26.02 14.18 0.67
C TYR A 124 25.28 13.62 -0.57
N LYS A 125 24.04 13.17 -0.42
CA LYS A 125 23.21 12.71 -1.54
C LYS A 125 22.94 13.80 -2.58
N LYS A 126 22.71 15.04 -2.12
CA LYS A 126 22.33 16.16 -2.99
C LYS A 126 23.54 16.77 -3.72
N GLU A 127 24.68 16.87 -3.03
CA GLU A 127 25.86 17.61 -3.51
C GLU A 127 26.83 16.72 -4.28
N THR A 128 26.79 15.39 -4.07
CA THR A 128 27.66 14.47 -4.77
C THR A 128 27.04 14.04 -6.10
N PRO A 129 27.76 14.23 -7.24
CA PRO A 129 27.33 13.69 -8.54
C PRO A 129 27.06 12.20 -8.48
N ASP A 130 26.03 11.72 -9.20
CA ASP A 130 25.57 10.32 -9.14
C ASP A 130 26.66 9.29 -9.44
N ASP A 131 27.56 9.59 -10.39
CA ASP A 131 28.72 8.77 -10.76
C ASP A 131 29.82 8.74 -9.69
N ARG A 132 29.75 9.59 -8.68
CA ARG A 132 30.72 9.70 -7.56
C ARG A 132 30.15 9.31 -6.21
N ILE A 133 28.87 8.96 -6.14
CA ILE A 133 28.26 8.52 -4.89
C ILE A 133 28.86 7.19 -4.45
N SER A 134 29.49 7.20 -3.28
CA SER A 134 29.96 5.98 -2.64
C SER A 134 28.83 5.36 -1.80
N ILE A 135 28.41 4.16 -2.14
CA ILE A 135 27.41 3.39 -1.38
C ILE A 135 27.89 3.13 0.05
N GLN A 136 29.17 2.82 0.22
CA GLN A 136 29.75 2.63 1.55
C GLN A 136 29.64 3.91 2.39
N LYS A 137 29.95 5.07 1.80
CA LYS A 137 29.84 6.37 2.49
C LYS A 137 28.39 6.71 2.84
N LEU A 138 27.46 6.45 1.94
CA LEU A 138 26.01 6.60 2.22
C LEU A 138 25.60 5.74 3.41
N ARG A 139 26.03 4.47 3.43
CA ARG A 139 25.73 3.56 4.55
C ARG A 139 26.32 4.05 5.87
N GLU A 140 27.56 4.53 5.90
CA GLU A 140 28.18 5.10 7.10
C GLU A 140 27.41 6.30 7.64
N LEU A 141 26.99 7.22 6.78
CA LEU A 141 26.23 8.41 7.16
C LEU A 141 24.84 8.03 7.64
N TRP A 142 24.20 7.09 6.96
CA TRP A 142 22.86 6.61 7.33
C TRP A 142 22.89 5.92 8.71
N LEU A 143 23.88 5.08 9.01
CA LEU A 143 24.04 4.44 10.32
C LEU A 143 24.32 5.42 11.46
N LYS A 144 24.83 6.62 11.15
CA LYS A 144 24.96 7.71 12.12
C LYS A 144 23.62 8.44 12.34
N ALA A 145 22.80 8.54 11.29
CA ALA A 145 21.51 9.23 11.34
C ALA A 145 20.43 8.42 12.05
N TYR A 146 20.47 7.09 11.93
CA TYR A 146 19.42 6.20 12.44
C TYR A 146 20.01 5.07 13.28
N HIS A 147 19.40 4.85 14.46
CA HIS A 147 19.64 3.67 15.27
C HIS A 147 18.32 2.96 15.53
N ILE A 148 18.24 1.66 15.23
CA ILE A 148 17.01 0.87 15.22
C ILE A 148 17.22 -0.42 15.98
N GLU A 149 16.36 -0.69 16.95
CA GLU A 149 16.36 -1.88 17.78
C GLU A 149 14.98 -2.50 17.86
N GLY A 150 14.92 -3.82 18.05
CA GLY A 150 13.67 -4.55 18.35
C GLY A 150 12.85 -4.94 17.12
N ALA A 151 13.31 -4.68 15.89
CA ALA A 151 12.69 -5.22 14.71
C ALA A 151 13.08 -6.70 14.52
N THR A 152 12.13 -7.54 14.12
CA THR A 152 12.41 -8.94 13.77
C THR A 152 13.42 -9.02 12.63
N LEU A 153 13.30 -8.15 11.63
CA LEU A 153 14.32 -7.92 10.62
C LEU A 153 15.00 -6.58 10.91
N ASN A 154 16.16 -6.65 11.54
CA ASN A 154 16.97 -5.45 11.78
C ASN A 154 17.34 -4.83 10.44
N GLN A 155 17.25 -3.51 10.45
CA GLN A 155 17.24 -2.68 9.32
C GLN A 155 18.43 -2.75 8.41
N LEU A 156 18.13 -2.80 7.18
CA LEU A 156 19.09 -2.90 6.11
C LEU A 156 18.81 -1.74 5.14
N LEU A 157 19.85 -0.98 4.85
CA LEU A 157 19.74 0.09 3.86
C LEU A 157 19.64 -0.52 2.47
N PRO A 158 18.50 -0.43 1.78
CA PRO A 158 18.43 -0.86 0.40
C PRO A 158 19.22 0.12 -0.47
N PHE A 159 20.24 -0.36 -1.14
CA PHE A 159 20.98 0.43 -2.11
C PHE A 159 20.26 0.36 -3.46
N ARG A 160 19.94 1.52 -4.00
CA ARG A 160 19.46 1.66 -5.37
C ARG A 160 20.47 2.48 -6.14
N MET A 161 20.88 1.96 -7.28
CA MET A 161 21.79 2.68 -8.16
C MET A 161 20.99 3.63 -9.05
N LYS A 162 21.28 4.91 -8.95
CA LYS A 162 20.72 5.92 -9.84
C LYS A 162 21.17 5.68 -11.28
N GLY A 163 20.30 6.01 -12.22
CA GLY A 163 20.56 5.88 -13.64
C GLY A 163 20.33 4.48 -14.21
N THR A 164 19.86 3.52 -13.41
CA THR A 164 19.45 2.19 -13.86
C THR A 164 17.94 2.13 -14.08
N VAL A 165 17.45 1.23 -14.94
CA VAL A 165 16.02 1.00 -15.12
C VAL A 165 15.36 0.46 -13.85
N LEU A 166 16.14 -0.14 -12.95
CA LEU A 166 15.67 -0.65 -11.66
C LEU A 166 15.46 0.45 -10.62
N GLU A 167 15.85 1.68 -10.89
CA GLU A 167 15.58 2.79 -10.00
C GLU A 167 14.06 2.97 -9.82
N ARG A 168 13.62 3.20 -8.58
CA ARG A 168 12.18 3.30 -8.24
C ARG A 168 11.47 4.46 -8.95
N ALA A 169 12.14 5.61 -9.04
CA ALA A 169 11.67 6.72 -9.86
C ALA A 169 12.19 6.48 -11.29
N TYR A 170 11.29 6.13 -12.18
CA TYR A 170 11.64 5.88 -13.57
C TYR A 170 12.15 7.16 -14.23
N PRO A 171 13.44 7.28 -14.55
CA PRO A 171 13.94 8.48 -15.20
C PRO A 171 13.26 8.65 -16.56
N ARG A 172 12.73 9.84 -16.81
CA ARG A 172 12.04 10.16 -18.05
C ARG A 172 12.87 9.82 -19.30
N GLU A 173 14.17 10.00 -19.19
CA GLU A 173 15.14 9.74 -20.24
C GLU A 173 15.21 8.25 -20.61
N LEU A 174 15.17 7.34 -19.63
CA LEU A 174 15.15 5.89 -19.86
C LEU A 174 13.83 5.46 -20.51
N ALA A 175 12.70 6.01 -20.04
CA ALA A 175 11.41 5.75 -20.66
C ALA A 175 11.43 6.16 -22.16
N VAL A 176 11.99 7.32 -22.49
CA VAL A 176 12.15 7.78 -23.89
C VAL A 176 13.06 6.86 -24.68
N ALA A 177 14.15 6.39 -24.11
CA ALA A 177 15.10 5.52 -24.80
C ALA A 177 14.50 4.15 -25.16
N HIS A 178 13.63 3.61 -24.28
CA HIS A 178 13.15 2.22 -24.34
C HIS A 178 11.66 2.07 -24.73
N TYR A 179 10.97 3.14 -25.12
CA TYR A 179 9.54 3.07 -25.42
C TYR A 179 9.18 2.18 -26.63
N ARG A 180 10.15 1.91 -27.51
CA ARG A 180 9.98 1.04 -28.70
C ARG A 180 10.31 -0.41 -28.44
N ASP A 181 10.96 -0.72 -27.31
CA ASP A 181 11.37 -2.07 -27.02
C ASP A 181 10.12 -2.99 -26.88
N THR A 182 10.27 -4.21 -27.31
CA THR A 182 9.31 -5.27 -27.01
C THR A 182 9.39 -5.63 -25.53
N PHE A 183 8.39 -6.36 -25.01
CA PHE A 183 8.43 -6.83 -23.63
C PHE A 183 9.66 -7.71 -23.37
N ASP A 184 10.03 -8.56 -24.33
CA ASP A 184 11.20 -9.43 -24.17
C ASP A 184 12.51 -8.62 -24.12
N GLU A 185 12.70 -7.64 -25.00
CA GLU A 185 13.86 -6.74 -24.97
C GLU A 185 13.94 -5.96 -23.66
N TRP A 186 12.80 -5.46 -23.17
CA TRP A 186 12.72 -4.77 -21.89
C TRP A 186 13.06 -5.69 -20.71
N ARG A 187 12.53 -6.92 -20.71
CA ARG A 187 12.82 -7.92 -19.67
C ARG A 187 14.31 -8.24 -19.61
N GLU A 188 14.94 -8.53 -20.75
CA GLU A 188 16.38 -8.82 -20.80
C GLU A 188 17.22 -7.63 -20.34
N LEU A 189 16.86 -6.40 -20.72
CA LEU A 189 17.52 -5.19 -20.22
C LEU A 189 17.42 -5.10 -18.69
N CYS A 190 16.23 -5.28 -18.13
CA CYS A 190 16.03 -5.26 -16.68
C CYS A 190 16.81 -6.38 -15.98
N TRP A 191 16.92 -7.56 -16.60
CA TRP A 191 17.69 -8.68 -16.06
C TRP A 191 19.20 -8.42 -16.08
N ASP A 192 19.74 -7.92 -17.18
CA ASP A 192 21.16 -7.58 -17.28
C ASP A 192 21.57 -6.52 -16.25
N GLU A 193 20.72 -5.50 -16.05
CA GLU A 193 20.96 -4.50 -15.01
C GLU A 193 20.85 -5.09 -13.60
N PHE A 194 19.86 -5.95 -13.36
CA PHE A 194 19.73 -6.67 -12.11
C PHE A 194 21.01 -7.45 -11.77
N LEU A 195 21.56 -8.21 -12.72
CA LEU A 195 22.82 -8.94 -12.54
C LEU A 195 24.00 -8.00 -12.27
N SER A 196 24.06 -6.88 -12.99
CA SER A 196 25.10 -5.87 -12.79
C SER A 196 25.07 -5.27 -11.39
N VAL A 197 23.89 -4.88 -10.92
CA VAL A 197 23.70 -4.31 -9.57
C VAL A 197 23.93 -5.36 -8.49
N ALA A 198 23.47 -6.60 -8.70
CA ALA A 198 23.73 -7.71 -7.77
C ALA A 198 25.24 -7.97 -7.59
N LYS A 199 25.99 -8.00 -8.69
CA LYS A 199 27.46 -8.13 -8.65
C LYS A 199 28.15 -6.98 -7.89
N GLN A 200 27.65 -5.77 -8.02
CA GLN A 200 28.16 -4.63 -7.25
C GLN A 200 27.83 -4.79 -5.76
N THR A 201 26.65 -5.28 -5.44
CA THR A 201 26.24 -5.59 -4.06
C THR A 201 27.15 -6.65 -3.43
N ASP A 202 27.60 -7.67 -4.20
CA ASP A 202 28.55 -8.69 -3.73
C ASP A 202 29.91 -8.10 -3.33
N SER A 203 30.28 -6.94 -3.90
CA SER A 203 31.51 -6.23 -3.53
C SER A 203 31.43 -5.45 -2.21
N LEU A 204 30.20 -5.26 -1.69
CA LEU A 204 29.97 -4.65 -0.40
C LEU A 204 30.18 -5.70 0.70
N ASN A 205 30.87 -5.33 1.75
CA ASN A 205 31.10 -6.23 2.89
C ASN A 205 29.82 -6.31 3.75
N LEU A 206 28.76 -6.96 3.21
CA LEU A 206 27.47 -7.16 3.86
C LEU A 206 27.47 -8.44 4.69
N SER A 207 26.74 -8.44 5.80
CA SER A 207 26.41 -9.68 6.49
C SER A 207 25.53 -10.57 5.59
N PRO A 208 25.49 -11.90 5.81
CA PRO A 208 24.61 -12.78 5.01
C PRO A 208 23.15 -12.33 4.99
N GLN A 209 22.63 -11.80 6.10
CA GLN A 209 21.27 -11.30 6.23
C GLN A 209 21.07 -10.02 5.40
N GLU A 210 22.00 -9.08 5.45
CA GLU A 210 21.99 -7.88 4.63
C GLU A 210 22.04 -8.22 3.15
N TRP A 211 22.88 -9.17 2.78
CA TRP A 211 23.02 -9.59 1.40
C TRP A 211 21.70 -10.21 0.87
N GLU A 212 21.10 -11.13 1.61
CA GLU A 212 19.87 -11.77 1.20
C GLU A 212 18.71 -10.77 1.10
N TYR A 213 18.59 -9.86 2.07
CA TYR A 213 17.59 -8.80 2.02
C TYR A 213 17.79 -7.87 0.81
N GLN A 214 19.02 -7.42 0.58
CA GLN A 214 19.36 -6.58 -0.57
C GLN A 214 19.03 -7.27 -1.90
N ARG A 215 19.32 -8.56 -1.98
CA ARG A 215 18.98 -9.38 -3.16
C ARG A 215 17.48 -9.42 -3.37
N MET A 216 16.69 -9.62 -2.33
CA MET A 216 15.23 -9.59 -2.40
C MET A 216 14.70 -8.23 -2.87
N VAL A 217 15.27 -7.12 -2.39
CA VAL A 217 14.88 -5.78 -2.83
C VAL A 217 15.15 -5.59 -4.33
N LEU A 218 16.30 -6.06 -4.82
CA LEU A 218 16.61 -5.99 -6.25
C LEU A 218 15.69 -6.86 -7.11
N GLU A 219 15.37 -8.07 -6.66
CA GLU A 219 14.42 -8.95 -7.34
C GLU A 219 13.03 -8.31 -7.44
N GLN A 220 12.63 -7.62 -6.39
CA GLN A 220 11.41 -6.86 -6.34
C GLN A 220 11.41 -5.67 -7.31
N ASP A 221 12.51 -4.92 -7.36
CA ASP A 221 12.65 -3.80 -8.30
C ASP A 221 12.59 -4.34 -9.75
N TYR A 222 13.24 -5.48 -10.04
CA TYR A 222 13.14 -6.17 -11.33
C TYR A 222 11.69 -6.52 -11.69
N LEU A 223 10.97 -7.24 -10.81
CA LEU A 223 9.58 -7.62 -11.04
C LEU A 223 8.66 -6.39 -11.15
N GLY A 224 8.91 -5.37 -10.36
CA GLY A 224 8.19 -4.10 -10.45
C GLY A 224 8.33 -3.45 -11.82
N LYS A 225 9.52 -3.50 -12.44
CA LYS A 225 9.74 -2.96 -13.78
C LYS A 225 9.10 -3.80 -14.89
N LEU A 226 9.02 -5.11 -14.72
CA LEU A 226 8.26 -5.95 -15.64
C LEU A 226 6.76 -5.60 -15.59
N ARG A 227 6.21 -5.40 -14.39
CA ARG A 227 4.83 -4.95 -14.22
C ARG A 227 4.60 -3.56 -14.83
N ASP A 228 5.53 -2.63 -14.61
CA ASP A 228 5.37 -1.25 -15.01
C ASP A 228 5.64 -1.01 -16.51
N TYR A 229 6.03 -2.04 -17.27
CA TYR A 229 6.32 -1.95 -18.70
C TYR A 229 5.18 -1.29 -19.51
N THR A 230 3.97 -1.73 -19.28
CA THR A 230 2.79 -1.21 -19.97
C THR A 230 2.43 0.23 -19.54
N PHE A 231 2.63 0.55 -18.25
CA PHE A 231 2.45 1.91 -17.74
C PHE A 231 3.42 2.88 -18.40
N THR A 232 4.68 2.49 -18.57
CA THR A 232 5.71 3.26 -19.26
C THR A 232 5.31 3.56 -20.71
N LYS A 233 4.83 2.57 -21.45
CA LYS A 233 4.32 2.77 -22.81
C LYS A 233 3.10 3.70 -22.88
N ARG A 234 2.24 3.64 -21.87
CA ARG A 234 1.02 4.47 -21.78
C ARG A 234 1.31 5.95 -21.52
N ILE A 235 2.28 6.27 -20.65
CA ILE A 235 2.67 7.65 -20.32
C ILE A 235 3.09 8.42 -21.58
N TRP A 236 3.62 7.74 -22.58
CA TRP A 236 4.13 8.36 -23.80
C TRP A 236 3.11 8.46 -24.92
N ASP A 237 1.82 8.23 -24.66
CA ASP A 237 0.72 8.29 -25.63
C ASP A 237 0.99 7.46 -26.93
N LEU A 238 1.84 6.43 -26.77
CA LEU A 238 2.27 5.56 -27.88
C LEU A 238 1.37 4.35 -28.02
N THR A 239 0.53 4.11 -27.04
CA THR A 239 -0.39 2.98 -26.99
C THR A 239 -1.80 3.40 -27.33
N LYS A 240 -1.99 3.88 -28.55
CA LYS A 240 -3.32 3.82 -29.20
C LYS A 240 -3.64 2.40 -29.67
N ASP A 241 -2.72 1.47 -29.39
CA ASP A 241 -2.83 0.07 -29.79
C ASP A 241 -3.57 -0.73 -28.71
N LYS A 242 -4.63 -1.43 -29.14
CA LYS A 242 -5.46 -2.26 -28.27
C LYS A 242 -4.67 -3.45 -27.66
N ASP A 243 -3.63 -3.93 -28.32
CA ASP A 243 -2.82 -5.05 -27.86
C ASP A 243 -1.96 -4.67 -26.65
N SER A 244 -1.51 -3.43 -26.58
CA SER A 244 -0.81 -2.90 -25.41
C SER A 244 -1.73 -2.70 -24.21
N LEU A 245 -3.02 -2.44 -24.43
CA LEU A 245 -4.02 -2.37 -23.37
C LEU A 245 -4.33 -3.77 -22.80
N ALA A 246 -4.41 -4.78 -23.68
CA ALA A 246 -4.59 -6.17 -23.28
C ALA A 246 -3.39 -6.71 -22.47
N MET A 247 -2.17 -6.30 -22.79
CA MET A 247 -0.98 -6.61 -21.96
C MET A 247 -1.04 -5.97 -20.58
N PHE A 248 -1.66 -4.80 -20.45
CA PHE A 248 -1.87 -4.15 -19.16
C PHE A 248 -2.86 -4.93 -18.28
N GLU A 249 -3.89 -5.52 -18.87
CA GLU A 249 -4.89 -6.35 -18.18
C GLU A 249 -4.33 -7.75 -17.83
N GLN A 250 -3.26 -8.20 -18.50
CA GLN A 250 -2.57 -9.48 -18.25
C GLN A 250 -1.39 -9.33 -17.28
N GLN A 251 -1.50 -8.45 -16.30
CA GLN A 251 -0.44 -8.17 -15.35
C GLN A 251 0.14 -9.46 -14.74
N MET A 252 1.48 -9.60 -14.78
CA MET A 252 2.24 -10.67 -14.12
C MET A 252 1.88 -12.11 -14.51
N THR A 253 1.09 -12.34 -15.58
CA THR A 253 0.76 -13.69 -16.08
C THR A 253 1.72 -14.21 -17.15
N PHE A 254 2.78 -13.45 -17.46
CA PHE A 254 3.78 -13.79 -18.45
C PHE A 254 4.78 -14.85 -17.98
N LYS A 255 5.40 -15.56 -18.93
CA LYS A 255 6.55 -16.43 -18.66
C LYS A 255 7.81 -15.60 -18.53
N ASP A 256 8.54 -15.85 -17.45
CA ASP A 256 9.85 -15.26 -17.19
C ASP A 256 10.91 -16.39 -17.16
N PRO A 257 11.83 -16.45 -18.14
CA PRO A 257 12.87 -17.46 -18.16
C PRO A 257 13.81 -17.37 -16.95
N HIS A 258 13.88 -16.21 -16.31
CA HIS A 258 14.75 -15.95 -15.14
C HIS A 258 14.08 -16.25 -13.80
N ALA A 259 12.79 -16.59 -13.79
CA ALA A 259 12.03 -16.80 -12.55
C ALA A 259 12.67 -17.82 -11.60
N SER A 260 13.30 -18.89 -12.13
CA SER A 260 13.98 -19.91 -11.31
C SER A 260 15.31 -19.42 -10.68
N GLU A 261 15.84 -18.29 -11.13
CA GLU A 261 17.08 -17.71 -10.60
C GLU A 261 16.83 -16.74 -9.43
N LEU A 262 15.56 -16.36 -9.22
CA LEU A 262 15.17 -15.50 -8.11
C LEU A 262 15.17 -16.30 -6.80
N ILE A 263 15.57 -15.65 -5.69
CA ILE A 263 15.68 -16.34 -4.38
C ILE A 263 14.44 -16.18 -3.50
N TYR A 264 13.55 -15.24 -3.79
CA TYR A 264 12.43 -14.87 -2.93
C TYR A 264 11.41 -15.99 -2.69
N TYR A 265 11.32 -17.00 -3.58
CA TYR A 265 10.40 -18.12 -3.45
C TYR A 265 10.89 -19.25 -2.54
N ARG A 266 12.06 -19.10 -1.92
CA ARG A 266 12.63 -20.08 -0.99
C ARG A 266 11.85 -20.11 0.34
N ASP A 267 12.53 -20.13 1.46
CA ASP A 267 11.93 -20.17 2.81
C ASP A 267 11.48 -18.79 3.34
N VAL A 268 11.49 -17.75 2.52
CA VAL A 268 11.25 -16.36 2.93
C VAL A 268 9.77 -16.03 2.84
N THR A 269 8.95 -16.74 3.58
CA THR A 269 7.50 -16.54 3.59
C THR A 269 7.11 -15.17 4.14
N GLY A 270 6.30 -14.44 3.41
CA GLY A 270 5.72 -13.16 3.85
C GLY A 270 6.61 -11.93 3.69
N PHE A 271 7.93 -12.04 3.81
CA PHE A 271 8.82 -10.88 3.64
C PHE A 271 8.78 -10.30 2.23
N TYR A 272 8.68 -11.14 1.22
CA TYR A 272 8.58 -10.67 -0.16
C TYR A 272 7.31 -9.83 -0.39
N ALA A 273 6.19 -10.27 0.16
CA ALA A 273 4.93 -9.53 0.04
C ALA A 273 5.01 -8.14 0.67
N CYS A 274 5.66 -8.00 1.85
CA CYS A 274 5.80 -6.71 2.52
C CYS A 274 6.66 -5.70 1.75
N LEU A 275 7.56 -6.21 0.91
CA LEU A 275 8.42 -5.34 0.13
C LEU A 275 7.69 -4.68 -1.04
N ASN A 276 6.60 -5.25 -1.56
CA ASN A 276 6.14 -4.88 -2.88
C ASN A 276 4.66 -4.47 -3.03
N ASN A 277 3.80 -4.68 -2.08
CA ASN A 277 2.35 -4.53 -2.29
C ASN A 277 1.81 -5.34 -3.51
N LEU A 278 2.52 -6.37 -3.96
CA LEU A 278 2.21 -7.19 -5.15
C LEU A 278 1.44 -8.46 -4.76
N TYR A 279 0.44 -8.34 -3.92
CA TYR A 279 -0.24 -9.52 -3.37
C TYR A 279 -0.93 -10.38 -4.44
N ASP A 280 -1.69 -9.76 -5.31
CA ASP A 280 -2.44 -10.47 -6.35
C ASP A 280 -1.55 -10.74 -7.57
N GLU A 281 -0.79 -9.73 -8.01
CA GLU A 281 0.16 -9.85 -9.11
C GLU A 281 1.30 -10.83 -8.79
N GLY A 282 1.75 -10.88 -7.53
CA GLY A 282 2.76 -11.84 -7.08
C GLY A 282 2.26 -13.27 -7.19
N TRP A 283 1.02 -13.54 -6.81
CA TRP A 283 0.40 -14.84 -6.96
C TRP A 283 0.25 -15.25 -8.42
N ASP A 284 -0.18 -14.33 -9.30
CA ASP A 284 -0.31 -14.60 -10.74
C ASP A 284 1.04 -14.89 -11.40
N TYR A 285 2.09 -14.15 -11.03
CA TYR A 285 3.45 -14.42 -11.50
C TYR A 285 3.94 -15.80 -11.08
N LEU A 286 3.76 -16.19 -9.81
CA LEU A 286 4.18 -17.49 -9.30
C LEU A 286 3.47 -18.63 -10.04
N LYS A 287 2.15 -18.53 -10.24
CA LYS A 287 1.38 -19.50 -11.04
C LYS A 287 1.87 -19.59 -12.48
N ALA A 288 2.04 -18.44 -13.13
CA ALA A 288 2.50 -18.38 -14.52
C ALA A 288 3.86 -19.04 -14.71
N ASN A 289 4.72 -19.04 -13.70
CA ASN A 289 6.07 -19.57 -13.77
C ASN A 289 6.28 -20.92 -13.05
N GLY A 290 5.19 -21.55 -12.57
CA GLY A 290 5.24 -22.88 -11.94
C GLY A 290 5.92 -22.86 -10.57
N LEU A 291 5.83 -21.73 -9.84
CA LEU A 291 6.41 -21.53 -8.51
C LEU A 291 5.34 -21.50 -7.41
N ASP A 292 4.12 -21.85 -7.73
CA ASP A 292 2.95 -21.84 -6.82
C ASP A 292 3.03 -22.89 -5.70
N ASP A 293 3.79 -23.98 -5.89
CA ASP A 293 4.06 -25.00 -4.86
C ASP A 293 5.29 -24.69 -3.98
N THR A 294 5.99 -23.59 -4.22
CA THR A 294 7.08 -23.14 -3.34
C THR A 294 6.54 -22.66 -1.98
N PRO A 295 7.38 -22.52 -0.94
CA PRO A 295 6.93 -21.99 0.35
C PRO A 295 6.25 -20.63 0.22
N LEU A 296 6.80 -19.71 -0.57
CA LEU A 296 6.19 -18.42 -0.84
C LEU A 296 4.90 -18.55 -1.65
N GLY A 297 4.87 -19.41 -2.66
CA GLY A 297 3.69 -19.67 -3.49
C GLY A 297 2.50 -20.16 -2.67
N ARG A 298 2.72 -21.11 -1.76
CA ARG A 298 1.68 -21.58 -0.85
C ARG A 298 1.19 -20.48 0.08
N TRP A 299 2.09 -19.63 0.60
CA TRP A 299 1.70 -18.50 1.44
C TRP A 299 0.87 -17.47 0.66
N PHE A 300 1.25 -17.14 -0.59
CA PHE A 300 0.45 -16.25 -1.44
C PHE A 300 -0.93 -16.81 -1.74
N LYS A 301 -1.03 -18.14 -1.96
CA LYS A 301 -2.33 -18.81 -2.13
C LYS A 301 -3.22 -18.63 -0.92
N GLU A 302 -2.70 -18.90 0.29
CA GLU A 302 -3.43 -18.68 1.54
C GLU A 302 -3.86 -17.22 1.72
N LEU A 303 -2.98 -16.27 1.39
CA LEU A 303 -3.30 -14.84 1.43
C LEU A 303 -4.40 -14.48 0.43
N HIS A 304 -4.33 -14.99 -0.80
CA HIS A 304 -5.34 -14.75 -1.83
C HIS A 304 -6.71 -15.30 -1.42
N GLU A 305 -6.76 -16.51 -0.86
CA GLU A 305 -7.98 -17.10 -0.30
C GLU A 305 -8.55 -16.25 0.84
N ALA A 306 -7.70 -15.77 1.74
CA ALA A 306 -8.12 -14.89 2.84
C ALA A 306 -8.64 -13.53 2.33
N LYS A 307 -8.01 -12.93 1.31
CA LYS A 307 -8.49 -11.68 0.67
C LYS A 307 -9.87 -11.88 0.03
N ALA A 308 -10.10 -13.01 -0.64
CA ALA A 308 -11.40 -13.33 -1.22
C ALA A 308 -12.51 -13.45 -0.16
N VAL A 309 -12.22 -14.10 0.98
CA VAL A 309 -13.15 -14.18 2.12
C VAL A 309 -13.37 -12.80 2.75
N MET A 310 -12.31 -12.01 2.96
CA MET A 310 -12.42 -10.64 3.49
C MET A 310 -13.26 -9.75 2.59
N ALA A 311 -13.08 -9.83 1.27
CA ALA A 311 -13.87 -9.06 0.31
C ALA A 311 -15.37 -9.38 0.43
N ARG A 312 -15.73 -10.66 0.57
CA ARG A 312 -17.13 -11.08 0.80
C ARG A 312 -17.67 -10.57 2.13
N VAL A 313 -16.89 -10.63 3.21
CA VAL A 313 -17.28 -10.07 4.52
C VAL A 313 -17.52 -8.57 4.41
N LYS A 314 -16.63 -7.82 3.75
CA LYS A 314 -16.77 -6.38 3.53
C LYS A 314 -17.97 -6.03 2.63
N ALA A 315 -18.28 -6.88 1.65
CA ALA A 315 -19.46 -6.77 0.80
C ALA A 315 -20.76 -7.21 1.51
N LEU A 316 -20.69 -7.54 2.80
CA LEU A 316 -21.84 -8.06 3.58
C LEU A 316 -22.46 -9.32 2.98
N GLN A 317 -21.71 -10.08 2.21
CA GLN A 317 -22.15 -11.36 1.66
C GLN A 317 -22.02 -12.47 2.73
N PRO A 318 -22.85 -13.53 2.66
CA PRO A 318 -22.75 -14.65 3.58
C PRO A 318 -21.38 -15.33 3.50
N VAL A 319 -20.75 -15.49 4.65
CA VAL A 319 -19.52 -16.28 4.84
C VAL A 319 -19.74 -17.19 6.04
N SER A 320 -19.54 -18.49 5.85
CA SER A 320 -19.73 -19.47 6.91
C SER A 320 -18.55 -19.50 7.89
N ASP A 321 -18.83 -20.00 9.09
CA ASP A 321 -17.77 -20.19 10.09
C ASP A 321 -16.73 -21.23 9.63
N ASP A 322 -17.13 -22.23 8.86
CA ASP A 322 -16.22 -23.25 8.32
C ASP A 322 -15.24 -22.66 7.30
N GLU A 323 -15.72 -21.76 6.41
CA GLU A 323 -14.85 -21.05 5.47
C GLU A 323 -13.80 -20.20 6.21
N ILE A 324 -14.20 -19.48 7.26
CA ILE A 324 -13.26 -18.68 8.06
C ILE A 324 -12.30 -19.58 8.84
N ASN A 325 -12.78 -20.70 9.41
CA ASN A 325 -11.97 -21.62 10.18
C ASN A 325 -10.92 -22.38 9.35
N ALA A 326 -11.16 -22.54 8.05
CA ALA A 326 -10.22 -23.15 7.12
C ALA A 326 -8.99 -22.27 6.82
N LEU A 327 -9.08 -20.96 7.07
CA LEU A 327 -7.98 -20.03 6.83
C LEU A 327 -6.88 -20.15 7.89
N ALA A 328 -5.68 -19.65 7.58
CA ALA A 328 -4.59 -19.55 8.54
C ALA A 328 -4.96 -18.66 9.75
N PRO A 329 -4.42 -18.94 10.95
CA PRO A 329 -4.85 -18.28 12.19
C PRO A 329 -4.77 -16.75 12.15
N GLU A 330 -3.72 -16.19 11.57
CA GLU A 330 -3.50 -14.76 11.46
C GLU A 330 -4.57 -14.07 10.60
N PHE A 331 -4.95 -14.66 9.48
CA PHE A 331 -6.00 -14.13 8.61
C PHE A 331 -7.38 -14.27 9.23
N ARG A 332 -7.64 -15.43 9.85
CA ARG A 332 -8.90 -15.73 10.53
C ARG A 332 -9.23 -14.70 11.61
N LYS A 333 -8.24 -14.31 12.42
CA LYS A 333 -8.41 -13.31 13.47
C LYS A 333 -8.87 -11.96 12.88
N GLN A 334 -8.18 -11.44 11.87
CA GLN A 334 -8.54 -10.16 11.24
C GLN A 334 -9.93 -10.20 10.59
N ILE A 335 -10.27 -11.29 9.89
CA ILE A 335 -11.59 -11.43 9.26
C ILE A 335 -12.70 -11.42 10.30
N ARG A 336 -12.53 -12.11 11.45
CA ARG A 336 -13.52 -12.09 12.53
C ARG A 336 -13.64 -10.73 13.20
N GLU A 337 -12.54 -10.01 13.37
CA GLU A 337 -12.55 -8.65 13.89
C GLU A 337 -13.36 -7.71 12.98
N VAL A 338 -13.11 -7.74 11.66
CA VAL A 338 -13.87 -6.97 10.68
C VAL A 338 -15.35 -7.38 10.68
N GLN A 339 -15.64 -8.68 10.67
CA GLN A 339 -17.02 -9.18 10.71
C GLN A 339 -17.76 -8.72 11.98
N ALA A 340 -17.08 -8.72 13.14
CA ALA A 340 -17.67 -8.23 14.40
C ALA A 340 -17.91 -6.72 14.34
N GLN A 341 -16.95 -5.93 13.83
CA GLN A 341 -17.09 -4.49 13.69
C GLN A 341 -18.27 -4.11 12.75
N LEU A 342 -18.39 -4.81 11.63
CA LEU A 342 -19.49 -4.59 10.69
C LEU A 342 -20.87 -4.95 11.27
N LYS A 343 -20.93 -5.86 12.25
CA LYS A 343 -22.16 -6.21 12.96
C LYS A 343 -22.47 -5.29 14.15
N GLN A 344 -21.49 -4.58 14.70
CA GLN A 344 -21.71 -3.68 15.83
C GLN A 344 -22.38 -2.39 15.37
N LYS A 345 -23.50 -2.03 15.99
CA LYS A 345 -23.99 -0.66 15.95
C LYS A 345 -23.12 0.18 16.88
N PRO A 346 -22.65 1.37 16.47
CA PRO A 346 -21.85 2.22 17.34
C PRO A 346 -22.60 2.48 18.65
N ALA A 347 -22.08 2.01 19.75
CA ALA A 347 -22.66 2.29 21.07
C ALA A 347 -22.34 3.73 21.45
N GLY A 348 -23.36 4.62 21.50
CA GLY A 348 -23.25 5.98 22.00
C GLY A 348 -22.53 6.98 21.06
N GLY A 349 -22.37 6.65 19.78
CA GLY A 349 -21.82 7.57 18.79
C GLY A 349 -22.82 8.63 18.32
N LYS A 350 -22.32 9.73 17.74
CA LYS A 350 -23.17 10.81 17.18
C LYS A 350 -23.91 10.36 15.91
N GLY A 351 -23.30 9.49 15.10
CA GLY A 351 -23.86 8.98 13.84
C GLY A 351 -24.62 7.67 14.00
N VAL A 352 -25.42 7.37 13.01
CA VAL A 352 -26.26 6.16 12.97
C VAL A 352 -25.84 5.32 11.76
N ARG A 353 -25.42 4.08 12.00
CA ARG A 353 -25.26 3.12 10.92
C ARG A 353 -26.61 2.68 10.42
N ARG A 354 -26.80 2.74 9.10
CA ARG A 354 -28.00 2.29 8.41
C ARG A 354 -27.70 1.09 7.53
N ASP A 355 -28.68 0.20 7.42
CA ASP A 355 -28.66 -0.85 6.43
C ASP A 355 -29.08 -0.27 5.06
N LEU A 356 -28.55 -0.86 3.97
CA LEU A 356 -28.97 -0.45 2.62
C LEU A 356 -30.45 -0.77 2.41
N PRO A 357 -31.19 0.09 1.67
CA PRO A 357 -32.56 -0.19 1.35
C PRO A 357 -32.71 -1.51 0.59
N GLU A 358 -33.87 -2.18 0.79
CA GLU A 358 -34.21 -3.37 0.00
C GLU A 358 -34.41 -3.02 -1.47
N GLY A 359 -34.06 -3.95 -2.38
CA GLY A 359 -34.20 -3.83 -3.82
C GLY A 359 -32.92 -3.55 -4.55
N GLU A 360 -33.03 -3.10 -5.80
CA GLU A 360 -31.88 -2.94 -6.68
C GLU A 360 -31.07 -1.65 -6.38
N PRO A 361 -29.74 -1.67 -6.62
CA PRO A 361 -28.87 -0.53 -6.33
C PRO A 361 -29.31 0.80 -6.96
N GLN A 362 -29.95 0.76 -8.13
CA GLN A 362 -30.48 1.94 -8.83
C GLN A 362 -31.53 2.70 -8.03
N GLU A 363 -32.24 2.03 -7.11
CA GLU A 363 -33.30 2.60 -6.30
C GLU A 363 -32.82 3.11 -4.94
N TRP A 364 -31.61 2.70 -4.50
CA TRP A 364 -31.15 2.97 -3.14
C TRP A 364 -31.06 4.46 -2.82
N LEU A 365 -30.49 5.25 -3.71
CA LEU A 365 -30.33 6.69 -3.48
C LEU A 365 -31.68 7.39 -3.30
N GLN A 366 -32.64 7.05 -4.17
CA GLN A 366 -34.02 7.60 -4.09
C GLN A 366 -34.72 7.16 -2.80
N LYS A 367 -34.56 5.90 -2.39
CA LYS A 367 -35.19 5.38 -1.15
C LYS A 367 -34.56 6.05 0.09
N ILE A 368 -33.22 6.21 0.11
CA ILE A 368 -32.54 6.93 1.19
C ILE A 368 -33.05 8.36 1.32
N VAL A 369 -33.13 9.10 0.22
CA VAL A 369 -33.63 10.49 0.23
C VAL A 369 -35.10 10.56 0.68
N ALA A 370 -35.93 9.60 0.28
CA ALA A 370 -37.35 9.57 0.63
C ALA A 370 -37.62 9.41 2.15
N GLU A 371 -36.68 8.81 2.90
CA GLU A 371 -36.79 8.70 4.37
C GLU A 371 -36.62 10.06 5.08
N HIS A 372 -36.06 11.06 4.40
CA HIS A 372 -35.77 12.40 4.91
C HIS A 372 -36.72 13.48 4.34
N LYS A 373 -37.90 13.09 3.85
CA LYS A 373 -38.86 14.02 3.26
C LYS A 373 -39.22 15.16 4.22
N GLY A 374 -39.24 16.39 3.70
CA GLY A 374 -39.47 17.61 4.47
C GLY A 374 -38.20 18.25 5.03
N ARG A 375 -37.04 17.65 4.82
CA ARG A 375 -35.75 18.18 5.22
C ARG A 375 -34.85 18.35 4.00
N ILE A 376 -33.87 19.25 4.08
CA ILE A 376 -32.82 19.38 3.07
C ILE A 376 -31.81 18.28 3.34
N VAL A 377 -31.50 17.49 2.32
CA VAL A 377 -30.59 16.33 2.48
C VAL A 377 -29.24 16.64 1.85
N PHE A 378 -28.21 16.56 2.68
CA PHE A 378 -26.82 16.65 2.25
C PHE A 378 -26.18 15.26 2.26
N ILE A 379 -25.80 14.76 1.10
CA ILE A 379 -25.14 13.46 0.94
C ILE A 379 -23.68 13.68 0.61
N ASP A 380 -22.78 13.03 1.36
CA ASP A 380 -21.32 13.01 1.18
C ASP A 380 -20.88 11.60 0.78
N PHE A 381 -20.40 11.45 -0.45
CA PHE A 381 -19.71 10.24 -0.90
C PHE A 381 -18.22 10.35 -0.58
N TRP A 382 -17.75 9.44 0.24
CA TRP A 382 -16.41 9.50 0.81
C TRP A 382 -15.76 8.12 0.98
N ALA A 383 -14.49 8.09 1.40
CA ALA A 383 -13.83 6.86 1.83
C ALA A 383 -12.81 7.16 2.93
N THR A 384 -12.47 6.16 3.73
CA THR A 384 -11.50 6.30 4.83
C THR A 384 -10.10 6.67 4.36
N TRP A 385 -9.71 6.26 3.17
CA TRP A 385 -8.44 6.63 2.52
C TRP A 385 -8.44 8.01 1.86
N CYS A 386 -9.60 8.68 1.76
CA CYS A 386 -9.74 9.97 1.07
C CYS A 386 -9.39 11.13 2.02
N GLY A 387 -8.21 11.68 1.89
CA GLY A 387 -7.75 12.83 2.68
C GLY A 387 -8.60 14.08 2.57
N PRO A 388 -8.96 14.56 1.35
CA PRO A 388 -9.86 15.69 1.15
C PRO A 388 -11.25 15.48 1.75
N CYS A 389 -11.81 14.25 1.69
CA CYS A 389 -13.09 13.90 2.32
C CYS A 389 -13.05 14.11 3.84
N LYS A 390 -12.02 13.54 4.48
CA LYS A 390 -11.80 13.68 5.94
C LYS A 390 -11.63 15.14 6.36
N ARG A 391 -11.01 15.97 5.53
CA ARG A 391 -10.90 17.42 5.75
C ARG A 391 -12.28 18.07 5.71
N GLY A 392 -13.06 17.79 4.65
CA GLY A 392 -14.40 18.34 4.49
C GLY A 392 -15.32 18.01 5.68
N MET A 393 -15.32 16.75 6.12
CA MET A 393 -16.09 16.31 7.29
C MET A 393 -15.70 17.09 8.57
N ARG A 394 -14.38 17.27 8.83
CA ARG A 394 -13.91 18.03 10.01
C ARG A 394 -14.34 19.51 9.97
N GLU A 395 -14.19 20.15 8.81
CA GLU A 395 -14.56 21.56 8.65
C GLU A 395 -16.09 21.77 8.76
N MET A 396 -16.88 20.86 8.18
CA MET A 396 -18.35 20.88 8.28
C MET A 396 -18.87 20.69 9.70
N GLU A 397 -18.14 19.98 10.57
CA GLU A 397 -18.57 19.74 11.96
C GLU A 397 -18.84 21.05 12.70
N SER A 398 -18.11 22.13 12.39
CA SER A 398 -18.29 23.45 13.02
C SER A 398 -19.64 24.12 12.73
N VAL A 399 -20.30 23.79 11.63
CA VAL A 399 -21.57 24.40 11.19
C VAL A 399 -22.75 23.42 11.24
N LYS A 400 -22.50 22.16 11.48
CA LYS A 400 -23.44 21.05 11.35
C LYS A 400 -24.63 21.15 12.30
N ASP A 401 -24.39 21.48 13.59
CA ASP A 401 -25.46 21.63 14.57
C ASP A 401 -26.42 22.75 14.18
N SER A 402 -25.90 23.87 13.67
CA SER A 402 -26.69 24.99 13.17
C SER A 402 -27.53 24.58 11.96
N LEU A 403 -26.95 23.86 11.00
CA LEU A 403 -27.68 23.37 9.84
C LEU A 403 -28.75 22.35 10.22
N THR A 404 -28.46 21.44 11.14
CA THR A 404 -29.43 20.44 11.63
C THR A 404 -30.65 21.14 12.27
N ALA A 405 -30.43 22.20 13.05
CA ALA A 405 -31.49 23.02 13.65
C ALA A 405 -32.32 23.74 12.58
N ARG A 406 -31.75 24.07 11.43
CA ARG A 406 -32.44 24.69 10.27
C ARG A 406 -33.16 23.66 9.37
N GLY A 407 -33.06 22.39 9.67
CA GLY A 407 -33.79 21.33 8.96
C GLY A 407 -32.97 20.60 7.89
N TYR A 408 -31.65 20.53 8.07
CA TYR A 408 -30.75 19.71 7.25
C TYR A 408 -30.53 18.33 7.87
N ASP A 409 -30.46 17.31 7.04
CA ASP A 409 -29.99 15.97 7.40
C ASP A 409 -28.73 15.64 6.64
N PHE A 410 -27.82 14.95 7.33
CA PHE A 410 -26.51 14.58 6.80
C PHE A 410 -26.45 13.07 6.59
N ILE A 411 -26.09 12.66 5.38
CA ILE A 411 -25.95 11.28 4.97
C ILE A 411 -24.54 11.07 4.44
N TYR A 412 -23.88 10.03 4.92
CA TYR A 412 -22.52 9.66 4.53
C TYR A 412 -22.55 8.29 3.87
N ILE A 413 -22.14 8.23 2.62
CA ILE A 413 -22.09 7.00 1.84
C ILE A 413 -20.65 6.67 1.51
N THR A 414 -20.17 5.54 1.98
CA THR A 414 -18.87 4.98 1.60
C THR A 414 -19.03 3.63 0.92
N ASN A 415 -17.95 3.06 0.42
CA ASN A 415 -17.94 1.72 -0.16
C ASN A 415 -16.96 0.79 0.57
N THR A 416 -16.99 -0.49 0.19
CA THR A 416 -16.17 -1.54 0.81
C THR A 416 -14.66 -1.44 0.55
N THR A 417 -14.15 -0.38 -0.11
CA THR A 417 -12.73 -0.05 -0.14
C THR A 417 -12.28 0.69 1.13
N SER A 418 -13.23 1.22 1.91
CA SER A 418 -12.96 1.86 3.19
C SER A 418 -12.56 0.84 4.24
N ASP A 419 -11.59 1.21 5.08
CA ASP A 419 -11.25 0.43 6.27
C ASP A 419 -12.43 0.43 7.25
N SER A 420 -12.86 -0.75 7.66
CA SER A 420 -14.06 -0.93 8.49
C SER A 420 -13.88 -0.39 9.91
N TYR A 421 -12.66 -0.41 10.43
CA TYR A 421 -12.36 0.16 11.75
C TYR A 421 -12.43 1.69 11.70
N GLU A 422 -11.73 2.32 10.76
CA GLU A 422 -11.81 3.78 10.57
C GLU A 422 -13.23 4.24 10.30
N TRP A 423 -13.99 3.51 9.47
CA TRP A 423 -15.39 3.81 9.20
C TRP A 423 -16.23 3.83 10.49
N THR A 424 -16.07 2.82 11.36
CA THR A 424 -16.76 2.77 12.66
C THR A 424 -16.38 3.95 13.55
N GLU A 425 -15.11 4.35 13.58
CA GLU A 425 -14.62 5.54 14.30
C GLU A 425 -15.25 6.83 13.76
N TYR A 426 -15.43 6.95 12.44
CA TYR A 426 -16.07 8.10 11.82
C TYR A 426 -17.57 8.17 12.15
N ILE A 427 -18.28 7.04 12.14
CA ILE A 427 -19.68 7.00 12.60
C ILE A 427 -19.80 7.51 14.05
N ALA A 428 -18.90 7.08 14.92
CA ALA A 428 -18.93 7.52 16.31
C ALA A 428 -18.72 9.04 16.49
N LYS A 429 -18.00 9.69 15.59
CA LYS A 429 -17.61 11.11 15.68
C LYS A 429 -18.56 12.05 14.90
N HIS A 430 -19.18 11.59 13.81
CA HIS A 430 -19.94 12.43 12.90
C HIS A 430 -21.43 12.06 12.91
N ALA A 431 -22.24 12.99 13.41
CA ALA A 431 -23.71 12.83 13.42
C ALA A 431 -24.27 12.71 11.99
N GLY A 432 -25.31 11.90 11.81
CA GLY A 432 -25.96 11.64 10.53
C GLY A 432 -26.09 10.15 10.24
N ASP A 433 -26.65 9.83 9.10
CA ASP A 433 -26.87 8.46 8.66
C ASP A 433 -25.68 7.98 7.82
N HIS A 434 -25.12 6.82 8.16
CA HIS A 434 -23.93 6.27 7.52
C HIS A 434 -24.25 4.94 6.84
N TYR A 435 -23.95 4.86 5.54
CA TYR A 435 -24.13 3.68 4.71
C TYR A 435 -22.79 3.18 4.18
N ILE A 436 -22.66 1.86 4.05
CA ILE A 436 -21.56 1.23 3.32
C ILE A 436 -22.12 0.42 2.15
N VAL A 437 -21.63 0.71 0.95
CA VAL A 437 -22.07 0.09 -0.30
C VAL A 437 -21.00 -0.88 -0.80
N PRO A 438 -21.34 -2.10 -1.26
CA PRO A 438 -20.41 -2.93 -1.98
C PRO A 438 -19.82 -2.19 -3.19
N LYS A 439 -18.48 -2.21 -3.36
CA LYS A 439 -17.81 -1.41 -4.43
C LYS A 439 -18.33 -1.76 -5.81
N ASP A 440 -18.56 -3.03 -6.08
CA ASP A 440 -19.11 -3.56 -7.33
C ASP A 440 -20.54 -3.07 -7.63
N LYS A 441 -21.30 -2.66 -6.61
CA LYS A 441 -22.68 -2.15 -6.74
C LYS A 441 -22.75 -0.62 -6.78
N GLN A 442 -21.69 0.09 -6.42
CA GLN A 442 -21.70 1.55 -6.38
C GLN A 442 -21.98 2.17 -7.77
N ALA A 443 -21.38 1.64 -8.83
CA ALA A 443 -21.65 2.13 -10.19
C ALA A 443 -23.12 1.93 -10.61
N ALA A 444 -23.77 0.87 -10.12
CA ALA A 444 -25.18 0.59 -10.40
C ALA A 444 -26.15 1.53 -9.65
N MET A 445 -25.72 2.27 -8.63
CA MET A 445 -26.54 3.27 -7.93
C MET A 445 -26.95 4.46 -8.81
N GLN A 446 -26.37 4.63 -10.00
CA GLN A 446 -26.67 5.72 -10.92
C GLN A 446 -26.58 7.10 -10.24
N ILE A 447 -25.48 7.33 -9.52
CA ILE A 447 -25.23 8.61 -8.85
C ILE A 447 -25.12 9.71 -9.91
N PRO A 448 -25.94 10.78 -9.85
CA PRO A 448 -25.94 11.83 -10.87
C PRO A 448 -24.58 12.48 -11.05
N ASP A 449 -24.11 12.61 -12.28
CA ASP A 449 -22.84 13.25 -12.70
C ASP A 449 -21.58 12.73 -11.97
N PHE A 450 -21.62 11.51 -11.45
CA PHE A 450 -20.53 10.92 -10.68
C PHE A 450 -19.51 10.22 -11.59
N GLU A 451 -18.27 10.71 -11.59
CA GLU A 451 -17.14 10.18 -12.37
C GLU A 451 -16.17 9.36 -11.50
N ASP A 452 -16.66 8.68 -10.47
CA ASP A 452 -15.86 7.90 -9.48
C ASP A 452 -14.82 8.73 -8.71
N ALA A 453 -14.99 10.06 -8.65
CA ALA A 453 -14.14 10.99 -7.92
C ALA A 453 -14.78 11.42 -6.59
N ILE A 454 -14.02 11.38 -5.50
CA ILE A 454 -14.45 11.76 -4.15
C ILE A 454 -13.50 12.80 -3.52
N PRO A 455 -14.00 13.70 -2.63
CA PRO A 455 -15.38 13.78 -2.13
C PRO A 455 -16.37 14.21 -3.21
N TYR A 456 -17.58 13.68 -3.12
CA TYR A 456 -18.65 14.05 -4.03
C TYR A 456 -19.93 14.29 -3.23
N TYR A 457 -20.62 15.40 -3.50
CA TYR A 457 -21.74 15.82 -2.69
C TYR A 457 -23.01 15.97 -3.54
N LEU A 458 -24.13 15.51 -2.98
CA LEU A 458 -25.47 15.76 -3.52
C LEU A 458 -26.28 16.55 -2.50
N ILE A 459 -27.02 17.55 -2.97
CA ILE A 459 -27.93 18.33 -2.14
C ILE A 459 -29.34 18.21 -2.72
N TYR A 460 -30.26 17.76 -1.87
CA TYR A 460 -31.66 17.60 -2.19
C TYR A 460 -32.48 18.60 -1.38
N ASP A 461 -33.56 19.18 -2.01
CA ASP A 461 -34.52 20.05 -1.33
C ASP A 461 -35.45 19.25 -0.43
N ARG A 462 -36.40 19.97 0.20
CA ARG A 462 -37.39 19.37 1.12
C ARG A 462 -38.38 18.43 0.44
N GLU A 463 -38.56 18.56 -0.85
CA GLU A 463 -39.39 17.71 -1.70
C GLU A 463 -38.65 16.45 -2.17
N GLY A 464 -37.35 16.35 -1.90
CA GLY A 464 -36.50 15.23 -2.32
C GLY A 464 -36.03 15.35 -3.77
N LYS A 465 -36.04 16.56 -4.35
CA LYS A 465 -35.48 16.83 -5.66
C LYS A 465 -34.02 17.21 -5.56
N LEU A 466 -33.15 16.61 -6.41
CA LEU A 466 -31.75 16.98 -6.50
C LEU A 466 -31.61 18.41 -7.05
N VAL A 467 -30.97 19.28 -6.29
CA VAL A 467 -30.78 20.69 -6.64
C VAL A 467 -29.33 21.04 -6.92
N LYS A 468 -28.37 20.25 -6.41
CA LYS A 468 -26.94 20.53 -6.62
C LYS A 468 -26.08 19.27 -6.53
N THR A 469 -25.07 19.22 -7.39
CA THR A 469 -23.94 18.28 -7.33
C THR A 469 -22.63 19.06 -7.16
N ILE A 470 -21.70 18.59 -6.34
CA ILE A 470 -20.39 19.24 -6.14
C ILE A 470 -19.31 18.14 -6.11
N CYS A 471 -18.32 18.25 -6.99
CA CYS A 471 -17.13 17.40 -6.98
C CYS A 471 -15.98 18.11 -6.31
N GLY A 472 -15.27 17.42 -5.39
CA GLY A 472 -14.19 17.99 -4.60
C GLY A 472 -14.67 18.82 -3.40
N TRP A 473 -13.79 19.03 -2.42
CA TRP A 473 -14.10 19.87 -1.25
C TRP A 473 -13.86 21.36 -1.56
N PRO A 474 -14.92 22.20 -1.62
CA PRO A 474 -14.77 23.61 -1.98
C PRO A 474 -14.35 24.51 -0.80
N GLY A 475 -14.27 23.98 0.42
CA GLY A 475 -14.15 24.73 1.67
C GLY A 475 -15.51 25.05 2.31
N VAL A 476 -15.54 25.22 3.65
CA VAL A 476 -16.76 25.36 4.42
C VAL A 476 -17.59 26.59 4.00
N GLU A 477 -16.94 27.73 3.72
CA GLU A 477 -17.62 28.98 3.33
C GLU A 477 -18.40 28.81 2.02
N LYS A 478 -17.77 28.22 0.98
CA LYS A 478 -18.45 27.97 -0.29
C LYS A 478 -19.55 26.91 -0.16
N MET A 479 -19.31 25.88 0.64
CA MET A 479 -20.33 24.85 0.89
C MET A 479 -21.56 25.47 1.58
N MET A 480 -21.37 26.34 2.56
CA MET A 480 -22.46 27.08 3.22
C MET A 480 -23.26 27.93 2.23
N GLN A 481 -22.58 28.65 1.33
CA GLN A 481 -23.23 29.44 0.28
C GLN A 481 -24.09 28.59 -0.66
N GLU A 482 -23.67 27.37 -0.98
CA GLU A 482 -24.48 26.46 -1.81
C GLU A 482 -25.67 25.90 -1.04
N LEU A 483 -25.52 25.58 0.24
CA LEU A 483 -26.59 25.10 1.10
C LEU A 483 -27.68 26.17 1.33
N GLU A 484 -27.27 27.41 1.56
CA GLU A 484 -28.21 28.55 1.77
C GLU A 484 -29.08 28.88 0.56
N LYS A 485 -28.66 28.51 -0.66
CA LYS A 485 -29.47 28.69 -1.87
C LYS A 485 -30.65 27.72 -1.97
N VAL A 486 -30.65 26.67 -1.14
CA VAL A 486 -31.63 25.57 -1.18
C VAL A 486 -32.76 25.80 -0.16
N GLU A 487 -32.61 26.73 0.77
CA GLU A 487 -33.64 27.12 1.75
C GLU A 487 -34.77 27.90 1.09
#